data_62a843300269a8d38ea77767b6d229b5
#
_entry.id   62a843300269a8d38ea77767b6d229b5
#
_cell.length_a   1.000
_cell.length_b   1.000
_cell.length_c   1.000
_cell.angle_alpha   90.00
_cell.angle_beta   90.00
_cell.angle_gamma   90.00
#
_symmetry.space_group_name_H-M   'P 1'
#
loop_
_entity.id
_entity.type
_entity.pdbx_description
1 polymer ?
#
loop_
_entity_poly.entity_id
_entity_poly.type
_entity_poly.pdbx_seq_one_letter_code
_entity_poly.pdbx_strand_id
1 'polypeptide(L)'
;MTKGCLVLCAVVCGAAACAPKTVAPATPPPATPAQRLASADALVRAGCYDCLLDAYGEYDLLRQFPYAKDAATLGAIRAAGLIARRQRELGLIEEGFVDRAHSLAATVTSVPPWLPVVLDLVDALPGSAGGVTRTPTSDLDLDRQRRLRVNFDIWSARVREAASTDELAAYMWLSLACSQTQTRDLTIDQLFEPVAALSDAPLIALKRATCRRLDATRLADLATANPRFKEVAYWLGLIDVGDRKLDAADKHFADAYAWRQQWPTVTESIANVAMTSEEFQRSLAFYDRTLELEPNAVDALLGRIRALTYLGRQEDAIATADRLIALRWFVGDARYWRALNESELERNDEAWMDVEAAAKLLINADVPKLAGLIAYRRHQLDVSRDRFTLAHTRNANDCETFFYLGIVNAELRDWPPAADILIGAAQCLQENDDNYLKEIDTIEASDEPPARKAAKIARRRQYIEKGRRQMATAWFDTAVACYNLARKSEAQQYAEKVADDQQFGERAKEILARLR
;
A
#
# COMPACT_ATOMS: atom_id res chain seq x y z
N MET A 1 57.82 55.29 -32.82
CA MET A 1 57.55 56.59 -32.14
C MET A 1 57.20 56.22 -30.72
N THR A 2 58.17 56.13 -29.85
CA THR A 2 58.69 57.11 -28.88
C THR A 2 57.69 57.62 -27.83
N LYS A 3 57.94 57.27 -26.64
CA LYS A 3 58.17 57.98 -25.35
C LYS A 3 57.44 57.21 -24.26
N GLY A 4 58.01 56.64 -23.24
CA GLY A 4 59.11 57.11 -22.36
C GLY A 4 58.54 57.96 -21.22
N CYS A 5 58.43 57.39 -20.02
CA CYS A 5 58.56 58.11 -18.73
C CYS A 5 58.46 57.11 -17.60
N LEU A 6 59.54 56.88 -16.99
CA LEU A 6 60.09 57.38 -15.73
C LEU A 6 59.46 56.78 -14.48
N VAL A 7 60.30 56.00 -13.81
CA VAL A 7 60.24 55.37 -12.49
C VAL A 7 60.26 56.48 -11.40
N LEU A 8 59.42 56.29 -10.39
CA LEU A 8 59.66 56.85 -9.05
C LEU A 8 59.55 55.71 -8.02
N CYS A 9 60.71 55.32 -7.51
CA CYS A 9 60.78 54.47 -6.29
C CYS A 9 60.43 55.33 -5.07
N ALA A 10 59.36 54.94 -4.37
CA ALA A 10 59.16 55.35 -3.03
C ALA A 10 59.40 54.14 -2.09
N VAL A 11 60.48 54.18 -1.36
CA VAL A 11 60.80 53.24 -0.30
C VAL A 11 59.92 53.60 0.92
N VAL A 12 58.92 52.74 1.19
CA VAL A 12 58.18 52.79 2.47
C VAL A 12 58.67 51.61 3.31
N CYS A 13 59.47 51.90 4.32
CA CYS A 13 59.73 50.97 5.41
C CYS A 13 58.45 50.76 6.20
N GLY A 14 57.71 49.67 5.91
CA GLY A 14 56.61 49.19 6.71
C GLY A 14 57.10 48.16 7.73
N ALA A 15 56.96 48.46 9.01
CA ALA A 15 57.19 47.54 10.10
C ALA A 15 56.35 46.28 9.95
N ALA A 16 56.99 45.14 9.74
CA ALA A 16 56.35 43.83 9.76
C ALA A 16 55.88 43.54 11.20
N ALA A 17 54.60 43.82 11.47
CA ALA A 17 53.95 43.29 12.67
C ALA A 17 53.89 41.77 12.53
N CYS A 18 54.58 41.04 13.39
CA CYS A 18 54.43 39.59 13.55
C CYS A 18 52.98 39.29 13.98
N ALA A 19 52.10 38.96 13.05
CA ALA A 19 50.81 38.38 13.39
C ALA A 19 51.07 37.04 14.11
N PRO A 20 50.42 36.79 15.25
CA PRO A 20 50.55 35.50 15.92
C PRO A 20 50.08 34.41 14.95
N LYS A 21 50.92 33.40 14.68
CA LYS A 21 50.49 32.18 14.01
C LYS A 21 49.31 31.62 14.79
N THR A 22 48.11 31.72 14.20
CA THR A 22 46.96 30.96 14.68
C THR A 22 47.36 29.48 14.54
N VAL A 23 47.65 28.88 15.69
CA VAL A 23 47.85 27.42 15.78
C VAL A 23 46.49 26.85 15.38
N ALA A 24 46.44 26.14 14.26
CA ALA A 24 45.27 25.36 13.86
C ALA A 24 44.86 24.51 15.09
N PRO A 25 43.57 24.46 15.45
CA PRO A 25 43.17 23.63 16.57
C PRO A 25 43.69 22.23 16.35
N ALA A 26 44.41 21.70 17.32
CA ALA A 26 44.95 20.36 17.27
C ALA A 26 43.82 19.40 17.00
N THR A 27 43.96 18.58 15.96
CA THR A 27 43.00 17.49 15.71
C THR A 27 42.91 16.68 17.01
N PRO A 28 41.65 16.46 17.52
CA PRO A 28 41.48 15.70 18.75
C PRO A 28 42.16 14.33 18.59
N PRO A 29 42.80 13.80 19.63
CA PRO A 29 43.44 12.49 19.56
C PRO A 29 42.40 11.43 19.11
N PRO A 30 42.80 10.43 18.35
CA PRO A 30 41.88 9.38 17.90
C PRO A 30 41.20 8.73 19.11
N ALA A 31 39.88 8.54 19.02
CA ALA A 31 39.09 7.96 20.11
C ALA A 31 39.64 6.58 20.52
N THR A 32 39.77 6.36 21.82
CA THR A 32 40.20 5.07 22.36
C THR A 32 39.18 3.96 22.02
N PRO A 33 39.55 2.68 21.96
CA PRO A 33 38.59 1.60 21.75
C PRO A 33 37.46 1.55 22.78
N ALA A 34 37.71 1.92 24.03
CA ALA A 34 36.67 2.04 25.05
C ALA A 34 35.67 3.17 24.74
N GLN A 35 36.15 4.31 24.24
CA GLN A 35 35.29 5.41 23.78
C GLN A 35 34.48 5.03 22.54
N ARG A 36 35.10 4.32 21.60
CA ARG A 36 34.42 3.80 20.39
C ARG A 36 33.36 2.77 20.76
N LEU A 37 33.63 1.86 21.73
CA LEU A 37 32.64 0.89 22.22
C LEU A 37 31.43 1.61 22.84
N ALA A 38 31.68 2.59 23.72
CA ALA A 38 30.60 3.37 24.32
C ALA A 38 29.79 4.18 23.28
N SER A 39 30.46 4.67 22.22
CA SER A 39 29.79 5.34 21.10
C SER A 39 28.88 4.36 20.33
N ALA A 40 29.35 3.13 20.06
CA ALA A 40 28.54 2.10 19.40
C ALA A 40 27.34 1.67 20.26
N ASP A 41 27.54 1.52 21.60
CA ASP A 41 26.43 1.24 22.53
C ASP A 41 25.38 2.38 22.52
N ALA A 42 25.82 3.65 22.47
CA ALA A 42 24.91 4.79 22.34
C ALA A 42 24.10 4.78 21.02
N LEU A 43 24.70 4.33 19.91
CA LEU A 43 24.00 4.16 18.64
C LEU A 43 22.95 3.04 18.70
N VAL A 44 23.22 1.94 19.41
CA VAL A 44 22.23 0.87 19.64
C VAL A 44 21.06 1.41 20.46
N ARG A 45 21.30 2.18 21.53
CA ARG A 45 20.25 2.81 22.34
C ARG A 45 19.44 3.82 21.54
N ALA A 46 20.10 4.58 20.65
CA ALA A 46 19.41 5.49 19.73
C ALA A 46 18.45 4.71 18.82
N GLY A 47 18.84 3.58 18.26
CA GLY A 47 17.97 2.61 17.62
C GLY A 47 17.37 3.04 16.28
N CYS A 48 17.77 4.19 15.69
CA CYS A 48 17.41 4.47 14.29
C CYS A 48 18.07 3.44 13.37
N TYR A 49 17.44 3.14 12.23
CA TYR A 49 17.95 2.07 11.36
C TYR A 49 19.42 2.29 10.92
N ASP A 50 19.75 3.50 10.47
CA ASP A 50 21.13 3.87 10.13
C ASP A 50 22.07 3.90 11.35
N CYS A 51 21.54 4.24 12.54
CA CYS A 51 22.31 4.15 13.79
C CYS A 51 22.73 2.71 14.10
N LEU A 52 21.84 1.74 13.86
CA LEU A 52 22.14 0.33 14.09
C LEU A 52 23.15 -0.21 13.09
N LEU A 53 23.10 0.23 11.83
CA LEU A 53 24.11 -0.12 10.82
C LEU A 53 25.49 0.43 11.18
N ASP A 54 25.56 1.70 11.62
CA ASP A 54 26.81 2.32 12.08
C ASP A 54 27.35 1.60 13.31
N ALA A 55 26.48 1.27 14.28
CA ALA A 55 26.89 0.51 15.47
C ALA A 55 27.49 -0.86 15.10
N TYR A 56 26.83 -1.58 14.21
CA TYR A 56 27.32 -2.88 13.74
C TYR A 56 28.70 -2.76 13.10
N GLY A 57 28.90 -1.78 12.21
CA GLY A 57 30.20 -1.51 11.59
C GLY A 57 31.31 -1.18 12.60
N GLU A 58 31.00 -0.36 13.63
CA GLU A 58 31.96 -0.04 14.69
C GLU A 58 32.32 -1.28 15.53
N TYR A 59 31.34 -2.08 15.93
CA TYR A 59 31.60 -3.35 16.65
C TYR A 59 32.43 -4.31 15.80
N ASP A 60 32.16 -4.44 14.52
CA ASP A 60 32.90 -5.34 13.63
C ASP A 60 34.36 -4.95 13.54
N LEU A 61 34.70 -3.67 13.47
CA LEU A 61 36.04 -3.15 13.57
C LEU A 61 36.70 -3.43 14.93
N LEU A 62 35.95 -3.23 16.04
CA LEU A 62 36.47 -3.40 17.40
C LEU A 62 36.77 -4.85 17.76
N ARG A 63 36.07 -5.83 17.18
CA ARG A 63 36.33 -7.28 17.38
C ARG A 63 37.75 -7.72 16.96
N GLN A 64 38.45 -6.91 16.17
CA GLN A 64 39.81 -7.18 15.80
C GLN A 64 40.83 -6.94 16.94
N PHE A 65 40.42 -6.23 17.99
CA PHE A 65 41.26 -5.92 19.14
C PHE A 65 41.01 -6.89 20.29
N PRO A 66 42.02 -7.67 20.75
CA PRO A 66 41.82 -8.74 21.75
C PRO A 66 41.12 -8.28 23.04
N TYR A 67 41.44 -7.06 23.52
CA TYR A 67 40.88 -6.51 24.76
C TYR A 67 39.44 -5.97 24.63
N ALA A 68 38.93 -5.78 23.42
CA ALA A 68 37.58 -5.35 23.15
C ALA A 68 36.72 -6.44 22.51
N LYS A 69 37.33 -7.57 22.12
CA LYS A 69 36.73 -8.60 21.28
C LYS A 69 35.39 -9.12 21.80
N ASP A 70 35.32 -9.53 23.05
CA ASP A 70 34.11 -10.15 23.59
C ASP A 70 32.96 -9.14 23.72
N ALA A 71 33.23 -7.94 24.25
CA ALA A 71 32.25 -6.87 24.34
C ALA A 71 31.75 -6.42 22.98
N ALA A 72 32.65 -6.23 22.00
CA ALA A 72 32.31 -5.87 20.64
C ALA A 72 31.55 -6.97 19.91
N THR A 73 31.85 -8.26 20.18
CA THR A 73 31.09 -9.38 19.60
C THR A 73 29.67 -9.40 20.11
N LEU A 74 29.44 -9.22 21.42
CA LEU A 74 28.10 -9.13 21.99
C LEU A 74 27.35 -7.90 21.45
N GLY A 75 28.02 -6.75 21.33
CA GLY A 75 27.46 -5.55 20.70
C GLY A 75 27.05 -5.78 19.24
N ALA A 76 27.91 -6.44 18.45
CA ALA A 76 27.61 -6.79 17.07
C ALA A 76 26.39 -7.74 16.94
N ILE A 77 26.25 -8.71 17.84
CA ILE A 77 25.08 -9.59 17.88
C ILE A 77 23.80 -8.79 18.16
N ARG A 78 23.82 -7.89 19.16
CA ARG A 78 22.68 -7.01 19.47
C ARG A 78 22.28 -6.16 18.27
N ALA A 79 23.26 -5.46 17.66
CA ALA A 79 23.03 -4.62 16.50
C ALA A 79 22.47 -5.42 15.32
N ALA A 80 23.06 -6.60 15.01
CA ALA A 80 22.60 -7.45 13.93
C ALA A 80 21.16 -7.96 14.16
N GLY A 81 20.83 -8.39 15.39
CA GLY A 81 19.48 -8.82 15.76
C GLY A 81 18.45 -7.67 15.62
N LEU A 82 18.81 -6.46 16.06
CA LEU A 82 17.96 -5.28 15.90
C LEU A 82 17.78 -4.89 14.44
N ILE A 83 18.86 -4.89 13.62
CA ILE A 83 18.79 -4.61 12.19
C ILE A 83 17.84 -5.60 11.51
N ALA A 84 18.05 -6.90 11.74
CA ALA A 84 17.20 -7.94 11.16
C ALA A 84 15.72 -7.74 11.52
N ARG A 85 15.43 -7.44 12.81
CA ARG A 85 14.07 -7.16 13.26
C ARG A 85 13.49 -5.92 12.58
N ARG A 86 14.28 -4.84 12.48
CA ARG A 86 13.87 -3.59 11.84
C ARG A 86 13.65 -3.77 10.33
N GLN A 87 14.47 -4.58 9.65
CA GLN A 87 14.25 -4.90 8.23
C GLN A 87 12.87 -5.52 8.02
N ARG A 88 12.46 -6.45 8.86
CA ARG A 88 11.13 -7.06 8.76
C ARG A 88 9.99 -6.11 9.10
N GLU A 89 10.15 -5.30 10.15
CA GLU A 89 9.11 -4.32 10.55
C GLU A 89 8.88 -3.25 9.47
N LEU A 90 9.92 -2.85 8.79
CA LEU A 90 9.87 -1.87 7.72
C LEU A 90 9.55 -2.50 6.36
N GLY A 91 9.64 -3.83 6.22
CA GLY A 91 9.54 -4.50 4.94
C GLY A 91 10.70 -4.13 4.01
N LEU A 92 11.90 -4.00 4.57
CA LEU A 92 13.15 -3.88 3.82
C LEU A 92 13.60 -5.26 3.34
N ILE A 93 14.44 -5.29 2.32
CA ILE A 93 15.12 -6.52 1.87
C ILE A 93 15.99 -7.04 3.02
N GLU A 94 15.84 -8.31 3.36
CA GLU A 94 16.66 -8.96 4.40
C GLU A 94 18.07 -9.20 3.88
N GLU A 95 19.09 -8.68 4.59
CA GLU A 95 20.50 -8.73 4.19
C GLU A 95 21.31 -9.79 4.95
N GLY A 96 20.65 -10.82 5.51
CA GLY A 96 21.30 -11.92 6.22
C GLY A 96 21.83 -11.54 7.63
N PHE A 97 21.29 -10.51 8.27
CA PHE A 97 21.73 -10.11 9.61
C PHE A 97 21.32 -11.13 10.69
N VAL A 98 20.26 -11.90 10.47
CA VAL A 98 19.90 -13.03 11.37
C VAL A 98 21.03 -14.06 11.37
N ASP A 99 21.50 -14.50 10.20
CA ASP A 99 22.57 -15.50 10.07
C ASP A 99 23.89 -14.99 10.64
N ARG A 100 24.19 -13.71 10.44
CA ARG A 100 25.37 -13.06 11.04
C ARG A 100 25.30 -13.06 12.55
N ALA A 101 24.13 -12.76 13.15
CA ALA A 101 23.94 -12.77 14.59
C ALA A 101 24.13 -14.18 15.16
N HIS A 102 23.55 -15.22 14.55
CA HIS A 102 23.77 -16.61 14.93
C HIS A 102 25.23 -17.06 14.80
N SER A 103 25.86 -16.73 13.69
CA SER A 103 27.29 -17.06 13.46
C SER A 103 28.21 -16.41 14.49
N LEU A 104 27.94 -15.15 14.85
CA LEU A 104 28.68 -14.46 15.90
C LEU A 104 28.43 -15.07 17.28
N ALA A 105 27.18 -15.41 17.61
CA ALA A 105 26.84 -16.04 18.88
C ALA A 105 27.57 -17.39 19.10
N ALA A 106 27.77 -18.14 18.03
CA ALA A 106 28.54 -19.40 18.07
C ALA A 106 30.02 -19.20 18.41
N THR A 107 30.58 -17.98 18.29
CA THR A 107 31.99 -17.67 18.60
C THR A 107 32.21 -17.19 20.04
N VAL A 108 31.15 -16.89 20.77
CA VAL A 108 31.22 -16.36 22.15
C VAL A 108 31.35 -17.52 23.13
N THR A 109 32.36 -17.47 24.02
CA THR A 109 32.64 -18.51 24.99
C THR A 109 31.64 -18.55 26.17
N SER A 110 31.01 -17.41 26.49
CA SER A 110 29.99 -17.27 27.54
C SER A 110 28.77 -16.54 26.98
N VAL A 111 27.88 -17.34 26.37
CA VAL A 111 26.64 -16.82 25.78
C VAL A 111 25.60 -16.61 26.89
N PRO A 112 24.99 -15.43 27.04
CA PRO A 112 23.87 -15.25 27.96
C PRO A 112 22.74 -16.24 27.67
N PRO A 113 22.12 -16.88 28.69
CA PRO A 113 21.13 -17.96 28.49
C PRO A 113 19.87 -17.52 27.69
N TRP A 114 19.57 -16.22 27.67
CA TRP A 114 18.45 -15.66 26.94
C TRP A 114 18.75 -15.40 25.46
N LEU A 115 20.02 -15.24 25.08
CA LEU A 115 20.42 -14.79 23.74
C LEU A 115 20.00 -15.73 22.61
N PRO A 116 20.17 -17.07 22.71
CA PRO A 116 19.69 -17.98 21.66
C PRO A 116 18.20 -17.84 21.42
N VAL A 117 17.40 -17.73 22.49
CA VAL A 117 15.95 -17.58 22.42
C VAL A 117 15.55 -16.26 21.75
N VAL A 118 16.28 -15.18 22.06
CA VAL A 118 16.05 -13.86 21.42
C VAL A 118 16.34 -13.93 19.93
N LEU A 119 17.41 -14.61 19.50
CA LEU A 119 17.74 -14.76 18.09
C LEU A 119 16.72 -15.65 17.35
N ASP A 120 16.25 -16.72 17.96
CA ASP A 120 15.14 -17.54 17.43
C ASP A 120 13.86 -16.70 17.26
N LEU A 121 13.60 -15.81 18.21
CA LEU A 121 12.45 -14.89 18.15
C LEU A 121 12.63 -13.82 17.07
N VAL A 122 13.84 -13.28 16.88
CA VAL A 122 14.16 -12.38 15.75
C VAL A 122 13.80 -13.03 14.43
N ASP A 123 14.12 -14.32 14.25
CA ASP A 123 13.77 -15.06 13.05
C ASP A 123 12.27 -15.38 12.95
N ALA A 124 11.61 -15.69 14.05
CA ALA A 124 10.22 -16.18 14.04
C ALA A 124 9.15 -15.09 13.95
N LEU A 125 9.41 -13.85 14.45
CA LEU A 125 8.43 -12.78 14.45
C LEU A 125 8.12 -12.27 13.05
N PRO A 126 6.84 -12.19 12.66
CA PRO A 126 6.45 -11.64 11.36
C PRO A 126 6.82 -10.15 11.24
N GLY A 127 6.92 -9.67 10.01
CA GLY A 127 7.06 -8.26 9.71
C GLY A 127 5.74 -7.52 9.97
N SER A 128 5.68 -6.77 11.07
CA SER A 128 4.54 -5.89 11.37
C SER A 128 4.95 -4.76 12.29
N ALA A 129 4.43 -3.57 12.03
CA ALA A 129 4.51 -2.43 12.92
C ALA A 129 3.14 -1.73 12.95
N GLY A 130 2.65 -1.36 14.15
CA GLY A 130 1.36 -0.70 14.29
C GLY A 130 0.16 -1.50 13.78
N GLY A 131 0.25 -2.84 13.76
CA GLY A 131 -0.81 -3.73 13.27
C GLY A 131 -0.82 -3.94 11.75
N VAL A 132 0.07 -3.31 11.01
CA VAL A 132 0.22 -3.54 9.55
C VAL A 132 1.05 -4.81 9.35
N THR A 133 0.48 -5.78 8.64
CA THR A 133 1.15 -7.05 8.28
C THR A 133 1.11 -7.21 6.76
N ARG A 134 2.21 -7.71 6.19
CA ARG A 134 2.23 -8.13 4.77
C ARG A 134 1.67 -9.53 4.63
N THR A 135 1.09 -9.81 3.48
CA THR A 135 0.63 -11.17 3.14
C THR A 135 1.80 -12.15 3.19
N PRO A 136 1.72 -13.25 3.97
CA PRO A 136 2.76 -14.28 3.96
C PRO A 136 2.85 -14.90 2.57
N THR A 137 4.03 -14.89 1.97
CA THR A 137 4.22 -15.31 0.57
C THR A 137 5.06 -16.58 0.42
N SER A 138 5.55 -17.15 1.53
CA SER A 138 6.46 -18.29 1.49
C SER A 138 6.13 -19.34 2.55
N ASP A 139 6.53 -20.59 2.28
CA ASP A 139 6.49 -21.66 3.28
C ASP A 139 7.34 -21.33 4.52
N LEU A 140 8.41 -20.53 4.33
CA LEU A 140 9.24 -20.04 5.42
C LEU A 140 8.46 -19.13 6.38
N ASP A 141 7.62 -18.24 5.86
CA ASP A 141 6.79 -17.35 6.70
C ASP A 141 5.76 -18.16 7.50
N LEU A 142 5.18 -19.19 6.88
CA LEU A 142 4.24 -20.09 7.56
C LEU A 142 4.94 -20.91 8.66
N ASP A 143 6.17 -21.37 8.42
CA ASP A 143 6.96 -22.08 9.41
C ASP A 143 7.35 -21.17 10.59
N ARG A 144 7.77 -19.93 10.30
CA ARG A 144 8.03 -18.90 11.32
C ARG A 144 6.83 -18.68 12.23
N GLN A 145 5.63 -18.53 11.67
CA GLN A 145 4.39 -18.38 12.45
C GLN A 145 4.06 -19.60 13.27
N ARG A 146 4.34 -20.80 12.77
CA ARG A 146 4.15 -22.06 13.53
C ARG A 146 5.10 -22.13 14.71
N ARG A 147 6.41 -21.87 14.50
CA ARG A 147 7.43 -21.85 15.56
C ARG A 147 7.08 -20.85 16.67
N LEU A 148 6.63 -19.67 16.31
CA LEU A 148 6.20 -18.64 17.25
C LEU A 148 5.04 -19.11 18.13
N ARG A 149 4.01 -19.73 17.52
CA ARG A 149 2.85 -20.25 18.28
C ARG A 149 3.22 -21.34 19.27
N VAL A 150 4.09 -22.28 18.86
CA VAL A 150 4.49 -23.41 19.68
C VAL A 150 5.36 -22.98 20.87
N ASN A 151 6.23 -22.00 20.68
CA ASN A 151 7.22 -21.62 21.69
C ASN A 151 6.87 -20.32 22.44
N PHE A 152 5.68 -19.76 22.23
CA PHE A 152 5.31 -18.45 22.76
C PHE A 152 5.58 -18.29 24.27
N ASP A 153 5.09 -19.21 25.11
CA ASP A 153 5.20 -19.07 26.55
C ASP A 153 6.66 -19.15 27.03
N ILE A 154 7.44 -20.06 26.44
CA ILE A 154 8.85 -20.24 26.79
C ILE A 154 9.66 -19.01 26.37
N TRP A 155 9.45 -18.57 25.15
CA TRP A 155 10.19 -17.42 24.60
C TRP A 155 9.81 -16.11 25.30
N SER A 156 8.53 -15.90 25.58
CA SER A 156 8.07 -14.69 26.27
C SER A 156 8.66 -14.56 27.68
N ALA A 157 8.70 -15.64 28.44
CA ALA A 157 9.27 -15.66 29.80
C ALA A 157 10.78 -15.32 29.76
N ARG A 158 11.54 -15.97 28.88
CA ARG A 158 13.00 -15.78 28.76
C ARG A 158 13.40 -14.39 28.31
N VAL A 159 12.67 -13.87 27.31
CA VAL A 159 12.96 -12.53 26.78
C VAL A 159 12.58 -11.45 27.79
N ARG A 160 11.46 -11.61 28.50
CA ARG A 160 11.00 -10.69 29.55
C ARG A 160 12.01 -10.57 30.70
N GLU A 161 12.66 -11.67 31.09
CA GLU A 161 13.69 -11.69 32.14
C GLU A 161 14.87 -10.78 31.80
N ALA A 162 15.33 -10.77 30.55
CA ALA A 162 16.47 -9.98 30.09
C ALA A 162 16.10 -8.54 29.67
N ALA A 163 14.81 -8.25 29.47
CA ALA A 163 14.32 -7.01 28.87
C ALA A 163 14.62 -5.74 29.70
N SER A 164 14.93 -5.89 30.99
CA SER A 164 15.30 -4.75 31.86
C SER A 164 16.74 -4.26 31.67
N THR A 165 17.62 -5.07 31.06
CA THR A 165 19.08 -4.82 31.03
C THR A 165 19.70 -4.87 29.65
N ASP A 166 18.96 -5.33 28.62
CA ASP A 166 19.49 -5.51 27.27
C ASP A 166 18.53 -4.94 26.22
N GLU A 167 19.03 -4.09 25.34
CA GLU A 167 18.25 -3.36 24.32
C GLU A 167 17.61 -4.32 23.30
N LEU A 168 18.31 -5.38 22.86
CA LEU A 168 17.77 -6.35 21.93
C LEU A 168 16.65 -7.15 22.60
N ALA A 169 16.88 -7.64 23.82
CA ALA A 169 15.85 -8.37 24.57
C ALA A 169 14.63 -7.48 24.85
N ALA A 170 14.84 -6.21 25.26
CA ALA A 170 13.77 -5.24 25.45
C ALA A 170 12.93 -5.02 24.19
N TYR A 171 13.60 -4.79 23.06
CA TYR A 171 12.94 -4.57 21.80
C TYR A 171 12.17 -5.80 21.33
N MET A 172 12.74 -6.99 21.52
CA MET A 172 12.10 -8.26 21.15
C MET A 172 10.92 -8.59 22.06
N TRP A 173 11.03 -8.36 23.38
CA TRP A 173 9.88 -8.45 24.29
C TRP A 173 8.72 -7.57 23.81
N LEU A 174 8.98 -6.29 23.56
CA LEU A 174 7.94 -5.37 23.09
C LEU A 174 7.39 -5.75 21.72
N SER A 175 8.25 -6.24 20.80
CA SER A 175 7.81 -6.71 19.49
C SER A 175 6.85 -7.88 19.59
N LEU A 176 7.15 -8.84 20.49
CA LEU A 176 6.30 -9.98 20.80
C LEU A 176 5.00 -9.52 21.49
N ALA A 177 5.12 -8.78 22.57
CA ALA A 177 3.99 -8.38 23.41
C ALA A 177 3.00 -7.44 22.70
N CYS A 178 3.47 -6.55 21.82
CA CYS A 178 2.61 -5.64 21.06
C CYS A 178 1.86 -6.34 19.90
N SER A 179 2.36 -7.48 19.41
CA SER A 179 1.81 -8.17 18.22
C SER A 179 0.90 -9.34 18.53
N GLN A 180 0.87 -9.83 19.78
CA GLN A 180 0.18 -11.09 20.13
C GLN A 180 -1.18 -10.89 20.77
N THR A 181 -2.11 -11.81 20.48
CA THR A 181 -3.45 -11.86 21.07
C THR A 181 -3.43 -12.23 22.56
N GLN A 182 -2.44 -13.00 23.00
CA GLN A 182 -2.27 -13.44 24.39
C GLN A 182 -2.02 -12.28 25.38
N THR A 183 -1.51 -11.16 24.90
CA THR A 183 -1.27 -9.96 25.69
C THR A 183 -2.34 -8.88 25.49
N ARG A 184 -3.41 -9.19 24.76
CA ARG A 184 -4.43 -8.21 24.35
C ARG A 184 -5.07 -7.47 25.54
N ASP A 185 -5.25 -8.16 26.66
CA ASP A 185 -5.90 -7.60 27.86
C ASP A 185 -4.97 -6.72 28.71
N LEU A 186 -3.66 -6.75 28.44
CA LEU A 186 -2.71 -5.90 29.14
C LEU A 186 -2.76 -4.47 28.58
N THR A 187 -2.64 -3.49 29.48
CA THR A 187 -2.47 -2.08 29.06
C THR A 187 -1.09 -1.85 28.46
N ILE A 188 -0.92 -0.76 27.71
CA ILE A 188 0.40 -0.37 27.16
C ILE A 188 1.43 -0.23 28.29
N ASP A 189 1.08 0.40 29.40
CA ASP A 189 2.01 0.60 30.52
C ASP A 189 2.43 -0.74 31.16
N GLN A 190 1.53 -1.69 31.30
CA GLN A 190 1.87 -3.04 31.77
C GLN A 190 2.82 -3.79 30.80
N LEU A 191 2.68 -3.56 29.49
CA LEU A 191 3.62 -4.14 28.51
C LEU A 191 5.02 -3.52 28.61
N PHE A 192 5.11 -2.23 28.99
CA PHE A 192 6.37 -1.51 29.11
C PHE A 192 7.01 -1.57 30.49
N GLU A 193 6.34 -2.11 31.50
CA GLU A 193 6.92 -2.30 32.85
C GLU A 193 8.26 -3.08 32.84
N PRO A 194 8.41 -4.21 32.13
CA PRO A 194 9.67 -4.95 32.08
C PRO A 194 10.86 -4.19 31.50
N VAL A 195 10.61 -3.15 30.72
CA VAL A 195 11.63 -2.33 30.03
C VAL A 195 11.78 -0.93 30.65
N ALA A 196 11.21 -0.71 31.83
CA ALA A 196 11.19 0.63 32.48
C ALA A 196 12.57 1.25 32.65
N ALA A 197 13.61 0.44 32.90
CA ALA A 197 14.99 0.89 33.04
C ALA A 197 15.59 1.45 31.72
N LEU A 198 15.01 1.13 30.58
CA LEU A 198 15.42 1.58 29.24
C LEU A 198 14.43 2.56 28.62
N SER A 199 13.49 3.09 29.40
CA SER A 199 12.39 3.94 28.92
C SER A 199 12.84 5.27 28.29
N ASP A 200 14.04 5.73 28.60
CA ASP A 200 14.70 6.92 28.04
C ASP A 200 15.33 6.68 26.66
N ALA A 201 15.49 5.40 26.27
CA ALA A 201 16.09 5.07 24.99
C ALA A 201 15.13 5.38 23.82
N PRO A 202 15.57 6.14 22.79
CA PRO A 202 14.74 6.42 21.61
C PRO A 202 14.23 5.15 20.91
N LEU A 203 15.00 4.05 20.95
CA LEU A 203 14.59 2.73 20.46
C LEU A 203 13.31 2.24 21.16
N ILE A 204 13.18 2.43 22.46
CA ILE A 204 12.00 2.04 23.23
C ILE A 204 10.84 3.01 23.02
N ALA A 205 11.15 4.32 22.88
CA ALA A 205 10.15 5.33 22.51
C ALA A 205 9.50 5.00 21.15
N LEU A 206 10.28 4.56 20.16
CA LEU A 206 9.78 4.10 18.88
C LEU A 206 8.79 2.93 19.05
N LYS A 207 9.14 1.93 19.88
CA LYS A 207 8.22 0.81 20.15
C LYS A 207 6.93 1.27 20.82
N ARG A 208 7.01 2.24 21.74
CA ARG A 208 5.81 2.83 22.37
C ARG A 208 4.92 3.52 21.35
N ALA A 209 5.51 4.22 20.37
CA ALA A 209 4.78 4.89 19.30
C ALA A 209 4.16 3.94 18.23
N THR A 210 4.69 2.70 18.13
CA THR A 210 4.24 1.71 17.14
C THR A 210 3.54 0.50 17.75
N CYS A 211 3.37 0.44 19.08
CA CYS A 211 2.76 -0.70 19.77
C CYS A 211 1.25 -0.76 19.49
N ARG A 212 0.78 -1.87 18.93
CA ARG A 212 -0.65 -2.13 18.59
C ARG A 212 -1.27 -1.15 17.60
N ARG A 213 -0.99 0.14 17.75
CA ARG A 213 -1.48 1.22 16.89
C ARG A 213 -0.38 2.26 16.72
N LEU A 214 -0.30 2.83 15.53
CA LEU A 214 0.59 3.95 15.26
C LEU A 214 0.09 5.22 15.97
N ASP A 215 1.01 5.92 16.66
CA ASP A 215 0.75 7.17 17.35
C ASP A 215 1.48 8.30 16.62
N ALA A 216 0.75 9.12 15.87
CA ALA A 216 1.30 10.19 15.05
C ALA A 216 2.10 11.21 15.86
N THR A 217 1.58 11.59 17.03
CA THR A 217 2.23 12.60 17.89
C THR A 217 3.57 12.09 18.40
N ARG A 218 3.60 10.88 18.96
CA ARG A 218 4.85 10.29 19.46
C ARG A 218 5.87 10.03 18.35
N LEU A 219 5.42 9.65 17.14
CA LEU A 219 6.31 9.48 16.00
C LEU A 219 6.90 10.81 15.55
N ALA A 220 6.10 11.88 15.47
CA ALA A 220 6.56 13.21 15.11
C ALA A 220 7.54 13.79 16.15
N ASP A 221 7.24 13.63 17.45
CA ASP A 221 8.12 14.03 18.54
C ASP A 221 9.46 13.29 18.49
N LEU A 222 9.41 11.96 18.24
CA LEU A 222 10.61 11.15 18.11
C LEU A 222 11.48 11.59 16.93
N ALA A 223 10.89 11.86 15.77
CA ALA A 223 11.60 12.30 14.57
C ALA A 223 12.20 13.72 14.76
N THR A 224 11.50 14.60 15.50
CA THR A 224 11.97 15.95 15.83
C THR A 224 13.15 15.89 16.79
N ALA A 225 13.05 15.08 17.84
CA ALA A 225 14.13 14.91 18.82
C ALA A 225 15.34 14.15 18.25
N ASN A 226 15.11 13.28 17.28
CA ASN A 226 16.13 12.42 16.68
C ASN A 226 16.02 12.41 15.14
N PRO A 227 16.58 13.39 14.43
CA PRO A 227 16.42 13.58 13.00
C PRO A 227 16.96 12.42 12.12
N ARG A 228 17.69 11.47 12.72
CA ARG A 228 18.17 10.24 12.06
C ARG A 228 17.09 9.16 11.92
N PHE A 229 15.93 9.28 12.57
CA PHE A 229 14.79 8.38 12.41
C PHE A 229 14.04 8.65 11.10
N LYS A 230 14.72 8.52 9.97
CA LYS A 230 14.15 8.78 8.64
C LYS A 230 12.99 7.84 8.29
N GLU A 231 13.02 6.62 8.83
CA GLU A 231 11.96 5.62 8.67
C GLU A 231 10.61 6.01 9.29
N VAL A 232 10.57 6.99 10.19
CA VAL A 232 9.31 7.48 10.78
C VAL A 232 8.37 8.03 9.71
N ALA A 233 8.90 8.62 8.64
CA ALA A 233 8.08 9.11 7.52
C ALA A 233 7.17 8.01 6.94
N TYR A 234 7.63 6.77 6.86
CA TYR A 234 6.80 5.64 6.40
C TYR A 234 5.56 5.43 7.28
N TRP A 235 5.72 5.41 8.61
CA TRP A 235 4.59 5.19 9.53
C TRP A 235 3.63 6.38 9.57
N LEU A 236 4.14 7.62 9.44
CA LEU A 236 3.29 8.80 9.32
C LEU A 236 2.46 8.73 8.04
N GLY A 237 3.06 8.30 6.93
CA GLY A 237 2.34 8.06 5.68
C GLY A 237 1.22 7.02 5.83
N LEU A 238 1.45 5.92 6.57
CA LEU A 238 0.42 4.92 6.84
C LEU A 238 -0.75 5.49 7.65
N ILE A 239 -0.47 6.36 8.63
CA ILE A 239 -1.51 7.05 9.42
C ILE A 239 -2.34 7.94 8.51
N ASP A 240 -1.70 8.73 7.66
CA ASP A 240 -2.40 9.62 6.74
C ASP A 240 -3.26 8.86 5.73
N VAL A 241 -2.83 7.68 5.27
CA VAL A 241 -3.69 6.78 4.46
C VAL A 241 -4.93 6.37 5.25
N GLY A 242 -4.76 5.97 6.52
CA GLY A 242 -5.87 5.61 7.41
C GLY A 242 -6.86 6.78 7.62
N ASP A 243 -6.35 7.99 7.73
CA ASP A 243 -7.12 9.23 7.86
C ASP A 243 -7.67 9.76 6.53
N ARG A 244 -7.40 9.08 5.40
CA ARG A 244 -7.75 9.51 4.04
C ARG A 244 -7.10 10.84 3.59
N LYS A 245 -5.98 11.21 4.19
CA LYS A 245 -5.18 12.39 3.84
C LYS A 245 -4.13 12.02 2.78
N LEU A 246 -4.59 11.70 1.57
CA LEU A 246 -3.75 11.10 0.52
C LEU A 246 -2.56 11.97 0.11
N ASP A 247 -2.70 13.29 0.08
CA ASP A 247 -1.60 14.21 -0.27
C ASP A 247 -0.52 14.27 0.83
N ALA A 248 -0.91 14.21 2.10
CA ALA A 248 0.02 14.12 3.22
C ALA A 248 0.74 12.76 3.21
N ALA A 249 0.00 11.67 2.97
CA ALA A 249 0.56 10.34 2.83
C ALA A 249 1.59 10.27 1.70
N ASP A 250 1.27 10.85 0.54
CA ASP A 250 2.17 10.90 -0.61
C ASP A 250 3.48 11.63 -0.29
N LYS A 251 3.40 12.76 0.42
CA LYS A 251 4.57 13.51 0.88
C LYS A 251 5.43 12.68 1.84
N HIS A 252 4.83 12.07 2.85
CA HIS A 252 5.56 11.25 3.81
C HIS A 252 6.21 10.02 3.16
N PHE A 253 5.53 9.36 2.22
CA PHE A 253 6.12 8.25 1.48
C PHE A 253 7.22 8.72 0.52
N ALA A 254 7.10 9.91 -0.08
CA ALA A 254 8.17 10.50 -0.87
C ALA A 254 9.43 10.78 -0.02
N ASP A 255 9.28 11.29 1.21
CA ASP A 255 10.39 11.49 2.16
C ASP A 255 11.04 10.14 2.53
N ALA A 256 10.24 9.10 2.78
CA ALA A 256 10.73 7.75 3.05
C ALA A 256 11.47 7.16 1.84
N TYR A 257 10.94 7.35 0.62
CA TYR A 257 11.56 6.91 -0.63
C TYR A 257 12.86 7.66 -0.92
N ALA A 258 12.92 8.97 -0.64
CA ALA A 258 14.13 9.77 -0.78
C ALA A 258 15.26 9.29 0.15
N TRP A 259 14.92 8.83 1.36
CA TRP A 259 15.88 8.21 2.26
C TRP A 259 16.39 6.86 1.74
N ARG A 260 15.49 6.00 1.23
CA ARG A 260 15.86 4.65 0.77
C ARG A 260 15.01 4.20 -0.43
N GLN A 261 15.59 4.29 -1.64
CA GLN A 261 14.90 3.95 -2.89
C GLN A 261 14.69 2.43 -3.10
N GLN A 262 15.47 1.60 -2.39
CA GLN A 262 15.34 0.13 -2.42
C GLN A 262 14.47 -0.35 -1.25
N TRP A 263 13.28 0.21 -1.12
CA TRP A 263 12.34 -0.12 -0.06
C TRP A 263 11.00 -0.56 -0.66
N PRO A 264 10.80 -1.90 -0.85
CA PRO A 264 9.62 -2.43 -1.54
C PRO A 264 8.29 -1.96 -0.94
N THR A 265 8.20 -1.95 0.40
CA THR A 265 6.98 -1.54 1.09
C THR A 265 6.63 -0.06 0.86
N VAL A 266 7.61 0.82 0.74
CA VAL A 266 7.38 2.24 0.42
C VAL A 266 6.96 2.41 -1.02
N THR A 267 7.63 1.74 -1.97
CA THR A 267 7.23 1.80 -3.39
C THR A 267 5.80 1.28 -3.61
N GLU A 268 5.43 0.19 -2.93
CA GLU A 268 4.06 -0.31 -2.95
C GLU A 268 3.06 0.67 -2.31
N SER A 269 3.43 1.32 -1.21
CA SER A 269 2.57 2.33 -0.55
C SER A 269 2.33 3.54 -1.45
N ILE A 270 3.35 4.04 -2.15
CA ILE A 270 3.21 5.10 -3.15
C ILE A 270 2.28 4.66 -4.29
N ALA A 271 2.46 3.42 -4.78
CA ALA A 271 1.60 2.87 -5.82
C ALA A 271 0.13 2.80 -5.38
N ASN A 272 -0.13 2.38 -4.15
CA ASN A 272 -1.48 2.30 -3.58
C ASN A 272 -2.12 3.69 -3.40
N VAL A 273 -1.37 4.69 -2.94
CA VAL A 273 -1.84 6.08 -2.85
C VAL A 273 -2.16 6.62 -4.24
N ALA A 274 -1.27 6.42 -5.21
CA ALA A 274 -1.48 6.82 -6.59
C ALA A 274 -2.71 6.14 -7.22
N MET A 275 -2.92 4.83 -6.93
CA MET A 275 -4.13 4.09 -7.35
C MET A 275 -5.40 4.72 -6.79
N THR A 276 -5.42 5.02 -5.49
CA THR A 276 -6.56 5.64 -4.82
C THR A 276 -6.81 7.07 -5.32
N SER A 277 -5.74 7.78 -5.66
CA SER A 277 -5.80 9.12 -6.28
C SER A 277 -6.13 9.11 -7.77
N GLU A 278 -6.38 7.92 -8.35
CA GLU A 278 -6.66 7.70 -9.78
C GLU A 278 -5.50 8.08 -10.72
N GLU A 279 -4.27 8.12 -10.21
CA GLU A 279 -3.03 8.36 -10.97
C GLU A 279 -2.46 7.03 -11.50
N PHE A 280 -3.21 6.32 -12.35
CA PHE A 280 -2.92 4.92 -12.70
C PHE A 280 -1.56 4.71 -13.37
N GLN A 281 -1.09 5.67 -14.17
CA GLN A 281 0.24 5.56 -14.78
C GLN A 281 1.36 5.63 -13.73
N ARG A 282 1.23 6.52 -12.75
CA ARG A 282 2.16 6.62 -11.61
C ARG A 282 2.08 5.37 -10.73
N SER A 283 0.87 4.90 -10.46
CA SER A 283 0.63 3.68 -9.72
C SER A 283 1.32 2.48 -10.37
N LEU A 284 1.16 2.30 -11.68
CA LEU A 284 1.82 1.25 -12.46
C LEU A 284 3.34 1.32 -12.34
N ALA A 285 3.93 2.51 -12.51
CA ALA A 285 5.37 2.69 -12.42
C ALA A 285 5.93 2.28 -11.05
N PHE A 286 5.23 2.57 -9.96
CA PHE A 286 5.66 2.20 -8.62
C PHE A 286 5.38 0.72 -8.28
N TYR A 287 4.32 0.09 -8.83
CA TYR A 287 4.17 -1.36 -8.74
C TYR A 287 5.27 -2.09 -9.52
N ASP A 288 5.61 -1.61 -10.73
CA ASP A 288 6.74 -2.15 -11.50
C ASP A 288 8.05 -2.04 -10.68
N ARG A 289 8.28 -0.89 -10.03
CA ARG A 289 9.44 -0.71 -9.14
C ARG A 289 9.43 -1.65 -7.95
N THR A 290 8.27 -1.90 -7.34
CA THR A 290 8.13 -2.89 -6.26
C THR A 290 8.50 -4.29 -6.76
N LEU A 291 8.04 -4.67 -7.95
CA LEU A 291 8.29 -5.97 -8.55
C LEU A 291 9.73 -6.15 -9.06
N GLU A 292 10.44 -5.07 -9.35
CA GLU A 292 11.90 -5.12 -9.58
C GLU A 292 12.67 -5.50 -8.30
N LEU A 293 12.22 -5.02 -7.15
CA LEU A 293 12.82 -5.28 -5.84
C LEU A 293 12.39 -6.63 -5.26
N GLU A 294 11.10 -6.94 -5.36
CA GLU A 294 10.49 -8.19 -4.90
C GLU A 294 9.62 -8.79 -6.02
N PRO A 295 10.21 -9.61 -6.89
CA PRO A 295 9.49 -10.14 -8.05
C PRO A 295 8.18 -10.89 -7.76
N ASN A 296 8.01 -11.45 -6.59
CA ASN A 296 6.84 -12.21 -6.18
C ASN A 296 5.97 -11.50 -5.13
N ALA A 297 6.05 -10.17 -5.02
CA ALA A 297 5.17 -9.38 -4.17
C ALA A 297 3.72 -9.48 -4.68
N VAL A 298 2.92 -10.33 -4.05
CA VAL A 298 1.56 -10.70 -4.53
C VAL A 298 0.60 -9.52 -4.50
N ASP A 299 0.71 -8.63 -3.49
CA ASP A 299 -0.09 -7.42 -3.38
C ASP A 299 0.25 -6.43 -4.52
N ALA A 300 1.55 -6.29 -4.85
CA ALA A 300 1.99 -5.47 -5.96
C ALA A 300 1.57 -6.04 -7.33
N LEU A 301 1.57 -7.37 -7.51
CA LEU A 301 1.05 -8.01 -8.72
C LEU A 301 -0.45 -7.73 -8.88
N LEU A 302 -1.24 -7.87 -7.83
CA LEU A 302 -2.67 -7.56 -7.87
C LEU A 302 -2.93 -6.07 -8.16
N GLY A 303 -2.18 -5.18 -7.52
CA GLY A 303 -2.24 -3.75 -7.79
C GLY A 303 -1.86 -3.40 -9.23
N ARG A 304 -0.82 -4.05 -9.76
CA ARG A 304 -0.39 -3.90 -11.17
C ARG A 304 -1.47 -4.32 -12.17
N ILE A 305 -2.14 -5.45 -11.94
CA ILE A 305 -3.26 -5.90 -12.77
C ILE A 305 -4.33 -4.80 -12.84
N ARG A 306 -4.73 -4.27 -11.68
CA ARG A 306 -5.74 -3.21 -11.60
C ARG A 306 -5.32 -1.95 -12.35
N ALA A 307 -4.07 -1.49 -12.15
CA ALA A 307 -3.54 -0.31 -12.85
C ALA A 307 -3.54 -0.49 -14.36
N LEU A 308 -3.09 -1.65 -14.86
CA LEU A 308 -3.09 -2.00 -16.27
C LEU A 308 -4.50 -2.03 -16.87
N THR A 309 -5.46 -2.62 -16.14
CA THR A 309 -6.87 -2.64 -16.55
C THR A 309 -7.43 -1.23 -16.71
N TYR A 310 -7.20 -0.34 -15.72
CA TYR A 310 -7.66 1.06 -15.80
C TYR A 310 -6.96 1.88 -16.89
N LEU A 311 -5.76 1.46 -17.31
CA LEU A 311 -5.02 2.06 -18.42
C LEU A 311 -5.39 1.47 -19.80
N GLY A 312 -6.29 0.49 -19.87
CA GLY A 312 -6.66 -0.18 -21.12
C GLY A 312 -5.54 -1.07 -21.69
N ARG A 313 -4.63 -1.58 -20.83
CA ARG A 313 -3.53 -2.47 -21.22
C ARG A 313 -3.89 -3.91 -20.88
N GLN A 314 -4.93 -4.42 -21.55
CA GLN A 314 -5.58 -5.70 -21.21
C GLN A 314 -4.63 -6.90 -21.30
N GLU A 315 -3.83 -7.01 -22.35
CA GLU A 315 -2.90 -8.15 -22.53
C GLU A 315 -1.84 -8.20 -21.42
N ASP A 316 -1.32 -7.04 -21.01
CA ASP A 316 -0.35 -6.96 -19.91
C ASP A 316 -1.00 -7.31 -18.56
N ALA A 317 -2.27 -6.94 -18.38
CA ALA A 317 -3.06 -7.30 -17.19
C ALA A 317 -3.28 -8.81 -17.12
N ILE A 318 -3.66 -9.46 -18.24
CA ILE A 318 -3.84 -10.90 -18.35
C ILE A 318 -2.53 -11.62 -18.01
N ALA A 319 -1.42 -11.24 -18.64
CA ALA A 319 -0.12 -11.85 -18.37
C ALA A 319 0.33 -11.69 -16.89
N THR A 320 -0.02 -10.57 -16.25
CA THR A 320 0.25 -10.38 -14.83
C THR A 320 -0.64 -11.26 -13.95
N ALA A 321 -1.91 -11.43 -14.33
CA ALA A 321 -2.85 -12.31 -13.63
C ALA A 321 -2.43 -13.78 -13.72
N ASP A 322 -1.93 -14.24 -14.87
CA ASP A 322 -1.36 -15.57 -15.04
C ASP A 322 -0.25 -15.85 -14.04
N ARG A 323 0.64 -14.87 -13.88
CA ARG A 323 1.73 -14.97 -12.90
C ARG A 323 1.22 -15.06 -11.47
N LEU A 324 0.22 -14.25 -11.09
CA LEU A 324 -0.37 -14.27 -9.75
C LEU A 324 -1.11 -15.59 -9.47
N ILE A 325 -1.81 -16.13 -10.46
CA ILE A 325 -2.47 -17.46 -10.37
C ILE A 325 -1.42 -18.57 -10.17
N ALA A 326 -0.30 -18.52 -10.90
CA ALA A 326 0.78 -19.49 -10.75
C ALA A 326 1.41 -19.50 -9.36
N LEU A 327 1.46 -18.34 -8.69
CA LEU A 327 1.89 -18.21 -7.29
C LEU A 327 0.87 -18.73 -6.27
N ARG A 328 -0.36 -19.06 -6.70
CA ARG A 328 -1.49 -19.57 -5.88
C ARG A 328 -1.96 -18.60 -4.78
N TRP A 329 -1.73 -17.31 -4.97
CA TRP A 329 -2.22 -16.25 -4.08
C TRP A 329 -3.30 -15.43 -4.79
N PHE A 330 -4.29 -14.96 -4.05
CA PHE A 330 -5.41 -14.14 -4.59
C PHE A 330 -6.02 -14.74 -5.88
N VAL A 331 -6.09 -16.08 -5.97
CA VAL A 331 -6.49 -16.77 -7.20
C VAL A 331 -7.88 -16.33 -7.68
N GLY A 332 -8.80 -16.10 -6.75
CA GLY A 332 -10.14 -15.59 -7.07
C GLY A 332 -10.10 -14.21 -7.71
N ASP A 333 -9.38 -13.28 -7.08
CA ASP A 333 -9.22 -11.90 -7.59
C ASP A 333 -8.48 -11.89 -8.93
N ALA A 334 -7.38 -12.64 -9.05
CA ALA A 334 -6.62 -12.72 -10.28
C ALA A 334 -7.46 -13.26 -11.45
N ARG A 335 -8.29 -14.28 -11.23
CA ARG A 335 -9.21 -14.81 -12.22
C ARG A 335 -10.32 -13.82 -12.58
N TYR A 336 -10.87 -13.11 -11.59
CA TYR A 336 -11.87 -12.06 -11.85
C TYR A 336 -11.29 -10.96 -12.76
N TRP A 337 -10.11 -10.44 -12.42
CA TRP A 337 -9.48 -9.40 -13.22
C TRP A 337 -9.04 -9.91 -14.60
N ARG A 338 -8.60 -11.17 -14.71
CA ARG A 338 -8.29 -11.78 -16.02
C ARG A 338 -9.53 -11.88 -16.87
N ALA A 339 -10.63 -12.41 -16.33
CA ALA A 339 -11.92 -12.49 -17.01
C ALA A 339 -12.43 -11.13 -17.50
N LEU A 340 -12.27 -10.10 -16.67
CA LEU A 340 -12.66 -8.74 -17.06
C LEU A 340 -11.88 -8.29 -18.30
N ASN A 341 -10.54 -8.45 -18.29
CA ASN A 341 -9.69 -8.02 -19.40
C ASN A 341 -9.90 -8.90 -20.66
N GLU A 342 -10.12 -10.20 -20.50
CA GLU A 342 -10.48 -11.12 -21.61
C GLU A 342 -11.82 -10.73 -22.25
N SER A 343 -12.80 -10.38 -21.41
CA SER A 343 -14.12 -9.92 -21.89
C SER A 343 -14.04 -8.58 -22.65
N GLU A 344 -13.15 -7.67 -22.26
CA GLU A 344 -12.90 -6.42 -23.00
C GLU A 344 -12.17 -6.66 -24.34
N LEU A 345 -11.45 -7.77 -24.47
CA LEU A 345 -10.85 -8.25 -25.72
C LEU A 345 -11.78 -9.16 -26.53
N GLU A 346 -13.05 -9.26 -26.15
CA GLU A 346 -14.08 -10.13 -26.78
C GLU A 346 -13.75 -11.64 -26.71
N ARG A 347 -12.80 -12.05 -25.84
CA ARG A 347 -12.48 -13.46 -25.55
C ARG A 347 -13.48 -14.03 -24.55
N ASN A 348 -14.74 -14.08 -24.94
CA ASN A 348 -15.84 -14.35 -24.01
C ASN A 348 -15.87 -15.79 -23.49
N ASP A 349 -15.27 -16.76 -24.18
CA ASP A 349 -15.22 -18.15 -23.73
C ASP A 349 -14.17 -18.35 -22.64
N GLU A 350 -12.98 -17.76 -22.79
CA GLU A 350 -11.93 -17.74 -21.78
C GLU A 350 -12.40 -16.96 -20.53
N ALA A 351 -12.96 -15.78 -20.74
CA ALA A 351 -13.53 -14.95 -19.69
C ALA A 351 -14.61 -15.70 -18.89
N TRP A 352 -15.44 -16.50 -19.56
CA TRP A 352 -16.46 -17.30 -18.90
C TRP A 352 -15.86 -18.36 -17.97
N MET A 353 -14.84 -19.08 -18.44
CA MET A 353 -14.17 -20.09 -17.59
C MET A 353 -13.57 -19.47 -16.33
N ASP A 354 -12.97 -18.30 -16.45
CA ASP A 354 -12.33 -17.62 -15.33
C ASP A 354 -13.33 -17.02 -14.36
N VAL A 355 -14.40 -16.36 -14.84
CA VAL A 355 -15.40 -15.79 -13.95
C VAL A 355 -16.16 -16.86 -13.18
N GLU A 356 -16.45 -18.02 -13.78
CA GLU A 356 -17.06 -19.16 -13.09
C GLU A 356 -16.10 -19.78 -12.05
N ALA A 357 -14.80 -19.79 -12.31
CA ALA A 357 -13.82 -20.22 -11.32
C ALA A 357 -13.67 -19.20 -10.18
N ALA A 358 -13.70 -17.88 -10.47
CA ALA A 358 -13.68 -16.82 -9.48
C ALA A 358 -14.92 -16.86 -8.58
N ALA A 359 -16.11 -17.18 -9.13
CA ALA A 359 -17.37 -17.29 -8.40
C ALA A 359 -17.38 -18.35 -7.29
N LYS A 360 -16.48 -19.35 -7.38
CA LYS A 360 -16.31 -20.37 -6.33
C LYS A 360 -15.46 -19.88 -5.15
N LEU A 361 -14.73 -18.78 -5.32
CA LEU A 361 -13.75 -18.27 -4.37
C LEU A 361 -14.16 -16.91 -3.78
N LEU A 362 -14.95 -16.13 -4.52
CA LEU A 362 -15.33 -14.76 -4.16
C LEU A 362 -16.84 -14.64 -3.98
N ILE A 363 -17.24 -14.00 -2.87
CA ILE A 363 -18.66 -13.74 -2.54
C ILE A 363 -18.88 -12.23 -2.55
N ASN A 364 -18.85 -11.61 -3.73
CA ASN A 364 -19.16 -10.18 -3.91
C ASN A 364 -20.19 -10.00 -5.06
N ALA A 365 -20.62 -8.78 -5.31
CA ALA A 365 -21.57 -8.47 -6.38
C ALA A 365 -20.89 -8.38 -7.76
N ASP A 366 -19.60 -8.07 -7.82
CA ASP A 366 -18.87 -7.80 -9.07
C ASP A 366 -18.70 -9.05 -9.92
N VAL A 367 -18.47 -10.20 -9.26
CA VAL A 367 -18.30 -11.48 -9.99
C VAL A 367 -19.58 -11.89 -10.74
N PRO A 368 -20.77 -11.96 -10.13
CA PRO A 368 -21.99 -12.29 -10.88
C PRO A 368 -22.37 -11.18 -11.88
N LYS A 369 -22.05 -9.90 -11.63
CA LYS A 369 -22.22 -8.82 -12.61
C LYS A 369 -21.40 -9.08 -13.87
N LEU A 370 -20.11 -9.37 -13.72
CA LEU A 370 -19.22 -9.70 -14.84
C LEU A 370 -19.70 -10.97 -15.56
N ALA A 371 -20.08 -12.02 -14.82
CA ALA A 371 -20.64 -13.24 -15.41
C ALA A 371 -21.92 -12.96 -16.21
N GLY A 372 -22.79 -12.09 -15.72
CA GLY A 372 -23.98 -11.64 -16.44
C GLY A 372 -23.65 -10.93 -17.74
N LEU A 373 -22.66 -10.04 -17.73
CA LEU A 373 -22.21 -9.32 -18.92
C LEU A 373 -21.60 -10.27 -19.96
N ILE A 374 -20.74 -11.20 -19.52
CA ILE A 374 -20.14 -12.20 -20.43
C ILE A 374 -21.21 -13.11 -21.02
N ALA A 375 -22.16 -13.59 -20.21
CA ALA A 375 -23.29 -14.40 -20.69
C ALA A 375 -24.15 -13.63 -21.69
N TYR A 376 -24.39 -12.33 -21.47
CA TYR A 376 -25.07 -11.44 -22.40
C TYR A 376 -24.35 -11.35 -23.75
N ARG A 377 -23.04 -11.10 -23.75
CA ARG A 377 -22.18 -11.08 -24.97
C ARG A 377 -22.17 -12.42 -25.70
N ARG A 378 -22.37 -13.53 -24.98
CA ARG A 378 -22.50 -14.89 -25.53
C ARG A 378 -23.94 -15.25 -25.97
N HIS A 379 -24.87 -14.29 -25.94
CA HIS A 379 -26.29 -14.49 -26.23
C HIS A 379 -26.99 -15.56 -25.34
N GLN A 380 -26.48 -15.80 -24.14
CA GLN A 380 -27.07 -16.69 -23.14
C GLN A 380 -27.99 -15.94 -22.20
N LEU A 381 -29.11 -15.43 -22.73
CA LEU A 381 -29.96 -14.44 -22.05
C LEU A 381 -30.53 -14.94 -20.71
N ASP A 382 -30.99 -16.19 -20.61
CA ASP A 382 -31.50 -16.72 -19.33
C ASP A 382 -30.40 -16.78 -18.27
N VAL A 383 -29.20 -17.25 -18.64
CA VAL A 383 -28.04 -17.27 -17.73
C VAL A 383 -27.67 -15.84 -17.32
N SER A 384 -27.65 -14.92 -18.28
CA SER A 384 -27.36 -13.51 -18.03
C SER A 384 -28.35 -12.90 -17.01
N ARG A 385 -29.67 -13.15 -17.20
CA ARG A 385 -30.71 -12.71 -16.26
C ARG A 385 -30.45 -13.23 -14.85
N ASP A 386 -30.17 -14.52 -14.71
CA ASP A 386 -29.93 -15.13 -13.39
C ASP A 386 -28.70 -14.52 -12.70
N ARG A 387 -27.62 -14.28 -13.47
CA ARG A 387 -26.39 -13.68 -12.96
C ARG A 387 -26.58 -12.22 -12.54
N PHE A 388 -27.27 -11.39 -13.36
CA PHE A 388 -27.59 -10.02 -12.98
C PHE A 388 -28.57 -9.95 -11.82
N THR A 389 -29.54 -10.85 -11.71
CA THR A 389 -30.42 -10.94 -10.55
C THR A 389 -29.62 -11.23 -9.28
N LEU A 390 -28.66 -12.15 -9.33
CA LEU A 390 -27.78 -12.43 -8.20
C LEU A 390 -26.91 -11.22 -7.85
N ALA A 391 -26.35 -10.53 -8.84
CA ALA A 391 -25.56 -9.33 -8.63
C ALA A 391 -26.38 -8.22 -7.97
N HIS A 392 -27.60 -7.97 -8.46
CA HIS A 392 -28.52 -6.98 -7.90
C HIS A 392 -28.94 -7.33 -6.46
N THR A 393 -29.19 -8.62 -6.17
CA THR A 393 -29.50 -9.07 -4.80
C THR A 393 -28.34 -8.78 -3.83
N ARG A 394 -27.09 -8.86 -4.29
CA ARG A 394 -25.90 -8.58 -3.48
C ARG A 394 -25.57 -7.09 -3.37
N ASN A 395 -25.91 -6.30 -4.39
CA ASN A 395 -25.73 -4.86 -4.42
C ASN A 395 -26.88 -4.21 -5.22
N ALA A 396 -27.95 -3.83 -4.54
CA ALA A 396 -29.12 -3.21 -5.15
C ALA A 396 -28.87 -1.78 -5.67
N ASN A 397 -27.77 -1.14 -5.24
CA ASN A 397 -27.43 0.24 -5.63
C ASN A 397 -26.56 0.31 -6.90
N ASP A 398 -26.23 -0.81 -7.52
CA ASP A 398 -25.46 -0.81 -8.78
C ASP A 398 -26.41 -0.58 -9.97
N CYS A 399 -26.50 0.68 -10.40
CA CYS A 399 -27.35 1.10 -11.50
C CYS A 399 -27.05 0.39 -12.82
N GLU A 400 -25.79 0.02 -13.07
CA GLU A 400 -25.39 -0.68 -14.28
C GLU A 400 -25.90 -2.13 -14.29
N THR A 401 -25.80 -2.83 -13.15
CA THR A 401 -26.42 -4.17 -12.98
C THR A 401 -27.92 -4.10 -13.22
N PHE A 402 -28.58 -3.08 -12.64
CA PHE A 402 -30.01 -2.90 -12.78
C PHE A 402 -30.41 -2.61 -14.24
N PHE A 403 -29.63 -1.77 -14.94
CA PHE A 403 -29.82 -1.49 -16.35
C PHE A 403 -29.71 -2.77 -17.20
N TYR A 404 -28.63 -3.55 -17.08
CA TYR A 404 -28.48 -4.76 -17.87
C TYR A 404 -29.53 -5.83 -17.55
N LEU A 405 -29.98 -5.93 -16.31
CA LEU A 405 -31.09 -6.83 -15.95
C LEU A 405 -32.36 -6.43 -16.70
N GLY A 406 -32.66 -5.15 -16.81
CA GLY A 406 -33.78 -4.64 -17.58
C GLY A 406 -33.67 -4.93 -19.07
N ILE A 407 -32.48 -4.69 -19.65
CA ILE A 407 -32.18 -4.99 -21.06
C ILE A 407 -32.39 -6.47 -21.38
N VAL A 408 -31.86 -7.36 -20.55
CA VAL A 408 -31.99 -8.81 -20.76
C VAL A 408 -33.45 -9.26 -20.70
N ASN A 409 -34.27 -8.71 -19.78
CA ASN A 409 -35.69 -9.01 -19.73
C ASN A 409 -36.42 -8.49 -20.99
N ALA A 410 -36.05 -7.31 -21.51
CA ALA A 410 -36.60 -6.78 -22.75
C ALA A 410 -36.26 -7.65 -23.98
N GLU A 411 -35.03 -8.15 -24.08
CA GLU A 411 -34.62 -9.07 -25.14
C GLU A 411 -35.32 -10.43 -25.05
N LEU A 412 -35.56 -10.91 -23.83
CA LEU A 412 -36.38 -12.12 -23.58
C LEU A 412 -37.88 -11.88 -23.82
N ARG A 413 -38.29 -10.65 -24.12
CA ARG A 413 -39.68 -10.21 -24.26
C ARG A 413 -40.52 -10.42 -22.99
N ASP A 414 -39.87 -10.45 -21.84
CA ASP A 414 -40.54 -10.45 -20.53
C ASP A 414 -40.88 -8.99 -20.16
N TRP A 415 -41.93 -8.46 -20.82
CA TRP A 415 -42.24 -7.05 -20.83
C TRP A 415 -42.57 -6.45 -19.46
N PRO A 416 -43.32 -7.15 -18.56
CA PRO A 416 -43.67 -6.57 -17.27
C PRO A 416 -42.44 -6.22 -16.43
N PRO A 417 -41.53 -7.17 -16.11
CA PRO A 417 -40.35 -6.85 -15.35
C PRO A 417 -39.37 -5.94 -16.12
N ALA A 418 -39.29 -6.05 -17.48
CA ALA A 418 -38.46 -5.18 -18.27
C ALA A 418 -38.83 -3.70 -18.07
N ALA A 419 -40.12 -3.35 -18.17
CA ALA A 419 -40.57 -1.98 -18.02
C ALA A 419 -40.25 -1.43 -16.61
N ASP A 420 -40.61 -2.16 -15.56
CA ASP A 420 -40.44 -1.71 -14.19
C ASP A 420 -38.95 -1.58 -13.78
N ILE A 421 -38.11 -2.53 -14.21
CA ILE A 421 -36.66 -2.53 -13.96
C ILE A 421 -35.97 -1.39 -14.70
N LEU A 422 -36.29 -1.15 -15.98
CA LEU A 422 -35.67 -0.10 -16.80
C LEU A 422 -36.07 1.30 -16.31
N ILE A 423 -37.28 1.49 -15.82
CA ILE A 423 -37.69 2.75 -15.16
C ILE A 423 -36.80 3.02 -13.95
N GLY A 424 -36.66 2.03 -13.05
CA GLY A 424 -35.82 2.16 -11.88
C GLY A 424 -34.33 2.35 -12.23
N ALA A 425 -33.83 1.64 -13.24
CA ALA A 425 -32.46 1.81 -13.72
C ALA A 425 -32.20 3.22 -14.26
N ALA A 426 -33.10 3.78 -15.02
CA ALA A 426 -32.96 5.14 -15.53
C ALA A 426 -32.96 6.18 -14.42
N GLN A 427 -33.78 6.00 -13.37
CA GLN A 427 -33.76 6.87 -12.18
C GLN A 427 -32.42 6.76 -11.43
N CYS A 428 -31.95 5.55 -11.18
CA CYS A 428 -30.66 5.30 -10.54
C CYS A 428 -29.49 5.93 -11.33
N LEU A 429 -29.49 5.81 -12.66
CA LEU A 429 -28.46 6.43 -13.52
C LEU A 429 -28.52 7.97 -13.48
N GLN A 430 -29.74 8.55 -13.38
CA GLN A 430 -29.89 10.00 -13.22
C GLN A 430 -29.30 10.48 -11.89
N GLU A 431 -29.57 9.77 -10.80
CA GLU A 431 -29.01 10.07 -9.49
C GLU A 431 -27.48 9.96 -9.49
N ASN A 432 -26.92 8.98 -10.22
CA ASN A 432 -25.47 8.86 -10.40
C ASN A 432 -24.90 10.05 -11.18
N ASP A 433 -25.55 10.50 -12.27
CA ASP A 433 -25.12 11.68 -13.01
C ASP A 433 -25.06 12.92 -12.10
N ASP A 434 -26.11 13.13 -11.29
CA ASP A 434 -26.19 14.26 -10.35
C ASP A 434 -25.09 14.18 -9.28
N ASN A 435 -24.74 12.97 -8.84
CA ASN A 435 -23.64 12.75 -7.89
C ASN A 435 -22.29 13.01 -8.54
N TYR A 436 -22.05 12.56 -9.77
CA TYR A 436 -20.79 12.86 -10.49
C TYR A 436 -20.62 14.36 -10.75
N LEU A 437 -21.68 15.09 -11.01
CA LEU A 437 -21.62 16.56 -11.16
C LEU A 437 -21.20 17.21 -9.84
N LYS A 438 -21.75 16.79 -8.69
CA LYS A 438 -21.33 17.27 -7.35
C LYS A 438 -19.87 16.90 -7.04
N GLU A 439 -19.42 15.71 -7.48
CA GLU A 439 -18.02 15.32 -7.34
C GLU A 439 -17.11 16.23 -8.18
N ILE A 440 -17.51 16.59 -9.40
CA ILE A 440 -16.77 17.53 -10.24
C ILE A 440 -16.63 18.89 -9.54
N ASP A 441 -17.73 19.45 -8.99
CA ASP A 441 -17.68 20.71 -8.24
C ASP A 441 -16.73 20.61 -7.03
N THR A 442 -16.74 19.48 -6.33
CA THR A 442 -15.85 19.22 -5.19
C THR A 442 -14.38 19.14 -5.63
N ILE A 443 -14.09 18.45 -6.74
CA ILE A 443 -12.74 18.35 -7.31
C ILE A 443 -12.26 19.73 -7.75
N GLU A 444 -13.10 20.53 -8.41
CA GLU A 444 -12.75 21.90 -8.84
C GLU A 444 -12.40 22.80 -7.66
N ALA A 445 -13.12 22.67 -6.54
CA ALA A 445 -12.89 23.46 -5.33
C ALA A 445 -11.69 22.96 -4.47
N SER A 446 -11.16 21.76 -4.72
CA SER A 446 -10.06 21.18 -3.94
C SER A 446 -8.73 21.89 -4.20
N ASP A 447 -7.74 21.67 -3.31
CA ASP A 447 -6.37 22.18 -3.48
C ASP A 447 -5.46 21.24 -4.30
N GLU A 448 -6.05 20.23 -4.96
CA GLU A 448 -5.28 19.27 -5.76
C GLU A 448 -4.56 19.96 -6.97
N PRO A 449 -3.42 19.40 -7.43
CA PRO A 449 -2.73 19.91 -8.61
C PRO A 449 -3.63 19.94 -9.85
N PRO A 450 -3.54 20.99 -10.70
CA PRO A 450 -4.44 21.17 -11.86
C PRO A 450 -4.51 19.97 -12.80
N ALA A 451 -3.39 19.28 -13.04
CA ALA A 451 -3.34 18.11 -13.91
C ALA A 451 -4.13 16.92 -13.31
N ARG A 452 -4.07 16.71 -11.98
CA ARG A 452 -4.84 15.69 -11.28
C ARG A 452 -6.33 15.98 -11.32
N LYS A 453 -6.72 17.24 -11.04
CA LYS A 453 -8.12 17.68 -11.17
C LYS A 453 -8.66 17.41 -12.58
N ALA A 454 -7.93 17.82 -13.60
CA ALA A 454 -8.35 17.65 -14.99
C ALA A 454 -8.58 16.17 -15.34
N ALA A 455 -7.69 15.26 -14.92
CA ALA A 455 -7.82 13.82 -15.14
C ALA A 455 -9.06 13.23 -14.43
N LYS A 456 -9.28 13.58 -13.17
CA LYS A 456 -10.45 13.14 -12.39
C LYS A 456 -11.76 13.65 -13.00
N ILE A 457 -11.82 14.93 -13.36
CA ILE A 457 -13.00 15.54 -13.99
C ILE A 457 -13.30 14.89 -15.35
N ALA A 458 -12.26 14.67 -16.19
CA ALA A 458 -12.44 14.00 -17.47
C ALA A 458 -13.07 12.61 -17.30
N ARG A 459 -12.66 11.86 -16.28
CA ARG A 459 -13.23 10.54 -15.98
C ARG A 459 -14.67 10.62 -15.50
N ARG A 460 -15.02 11.57 -14.61
CA ARG A 460 -16.43 11.78 -14.19
C ARG A 460 -17.31 12.11 -15.40
N ARG A 461 -16.83 12.95 -16.31
CA ARG A 461 -17.54 13.27 -17.56
C ARG A 461 -17.73 12.02 -18.44
N GLN A 462 -16.76 11.12 -18.53
CA GLN A 462 -16.92 9.84 -19.25
C GLN A 462 -18.00 8.95 -18.60
N TYR A 463 -18.07 8.90 -17.27
CA TYR A 463 -19.12 8.16 -16.57
C TYR A 463 -20.50 8.75 -16.81
N ILE A 464 -20.64 10.08 -16.76
CA ILE A 464 -21.86 10.80 -17.10
C ILE A 464 -22.29 10.49 -18.53
N GLU A 465 -21.39 10.57 -19.48
CA GLU A 465 -21.68 10.29 -20.88
C GLU A 465 -22.13 8.83 -21.09
N LYS A 466 -21.46 7.88 -20.45
CA LYS A 466 -21.89 6.47 -20.45
C LYS A 466 -23.27 6.31 -19.84
N GLY A 467 -23.52 6.92 -18.67
CA GLY A 467 -24.81 6.87 -17.97
C GLY A 467 -25.96 7.43 -18.81
N ARG A 468 -25.75 8.55 -19.48
CA ARG A 468 -26.74 9.16 -20.37
C ARG A 468 -27.09 8.28 -21.56
N ARG A 469 -26.09 7.61 -22.19
CA ARG A 469 -26.36 6.62 -23.25
C ARG A 469 -27.19 5.45 -22.74
N GLN A 470 -26.86 4.96 -21.53
CA GLN A 470 -27.65 3.89 -20.90
C GLN A 470 -29.06 4.34 -20.56
N MET A 471 -29.26 5.58 -20.07
CA MET A 471 -30.60 6.15 -19.81
C MET A 471 -31.44 6.24 -21.10
N ALA A 472 -30.86 6.73 -22.19
CA ALA A 472 -31.55 6.82 -23.46
C ALA A 472 -32.01 5.42 -23.94
N THR A 473 -31.15 4.41 -23.83
CA THR A 473 -31.48 3.02 -24.12
C THR A 473 -32.62 2.54 -23.19
N ALA A 474 -32.50 2.78 -21.88
CA ALA A 474 -33.52 2.35 -20.91
C ALA A 474 -34.89 3.00 -21.20
N TRP A 475 -34.94 4.29 -21.52
CA TRP A 475 -36.20 4.96 -21.88
C TRP A 475 -36.80 4.41 -23.18
N PHE A 476 -35.96 4.15 -24.19
CA PHE A 476 -36.43 3.57 -25.44
C PHE A 476 -37.02 2.17 -25.22
N ASP A 477 -36.32 1.29 -24.54
CA ASP A 477 -36.78 -0.08 -24.27
C ASP A 477 -37.96 -0.12 -23.31
N THR A 478 -38.06 0.84 -22.37
CA THR A 478 -39.28 1.04 -21.57
C THR A 478 -40.47 1.40 -22.45
N ALA A 479 -40.28 2.32 -23.42
CA ALA A 479 -41.36 2.67 -24.36
C ALA A 479 -41.84 1.46 -25.17
N VAL A 480 -40.90 0.62 -25.64
CA VAL A 480 -41.19 -0.63 -26.35
C VAL A 480 -41.94 -1.62 -25.43
N ALA A 481 -41.47 -1.81 -24.21
CA ALA A 481 -42.11 -2.72 -23.25
C ALA A 481 -43.54 -2.26 -22.90
N CYS A 482 -43.70 -0.98 -22.57
CA CYS A 482 -45.01 -0.40 -22.28
C CYS A 482 -45.97 -0.45 -23.48
N TYR A 483 -45.45 -0.27 -24.71
CA TYR A 483 -46.25 -0.45 -25.92
C TYR A 483 -46.78 -1.88 -26.05
N ASN A 484 -45.92 -2.90 -25.83
CA ASN A 484 -46.34 -4.29 -25.87
C ASN A 484 -47.29 -4.69 -24.74
N LEU A 485 -47.26 -3.99 -23.61
CA LEU A 485 -48.16 -4.16 -22.48
C LEU A 485 -49.49 -3.37 -22.63
N ALA A 486 -49.66 -2.66 -23.75
CA ALA A 486 -50.80 -1.73 -23.97
C ALA A 486 -50.88 -0.59 -22.92
N ARG A 487 -49.81 -0.26 -22.23
CA ARG A 487 -49.66 0.89 -21.32
C ARG A 487 -49.41 2.15 -22.13
N LYS A 488 -50.41 2.64 -22.86
CA LYS A 488 -50.28 3.68 -23.88
C LYS A 488 -49.67 4.99 -23.36
N SER A 489 -50.10 5.45 -22.19
CA SER A 489 -49.65 6.73 -21.58
C SER A 489 -48.14 6.65 -21.23
N GLU A 490 -47.71 5.55 -20.64
CA GLU A 490 -46.29 5.34 -20.28
C GLU A 490 -45.45 5.16 -21.53
N ALA A 491 -45.91 4.38 -22.53
CA ALA A 491 -45.22 4.21 -23.80
C ALA A 491 -45.00 5.56 -24.48
N GLN A 492 -46.02 6.43 -24.50
CA GLN A 492 -45.88 7.79 -25.04
C GLN A 492 -44.87 8.62 -24.24
N GLN A 493 -44.98 8.64 -22.92
CA GLN A 493 -44.10 9.41 -22.04
C GLN A 493 -42.61 9.05 -22.24
N TYR A 494 -42.30 7.77 -22.33
CA TYR A 494 -40.88 7.33 -22.50
C TYR A 494 -40.42 7.47 -23.94
N ALA A 495 -41.26 7.31 -24.94
CA ALA A 495 -40.89 7.57 -26.33
C ALA A 495 -40.59 9.06 -26.58
N GLU A 496 -41.37 9.98 -25.95
CA GLU A 496 -41.14 11.42 -26.01
C GLU A 496 -39.77 11.82 -25.44
N LYS A 497 -39.27 11.15 -24.37
CA LYS A 497 -37.93 11.43 -23.80
C LYS A 497 -36.77 11.19 -24.74
N VAL A 498 -36.94 10.32 -25.75
CA VAL A 498 -35.90 9.93 -26.70
C VAL A 498 -36.27 10.30 -28.15
N ALA A 499 -37.32 11.09 -28.37
CA ALA A 499 -37.79 11.46 -29.72
C ALA A 499 -36.75 12.26 -30.53
N ASP A 500 -35.87 12.98 -29.86
CA ASP A 500 -34.78 13.75 -30.47
C ASP A 500 -33.39 13.10 -30.27
N ASP A 501 -33.34 11.87 -29.72
CA ASP A 501 -32.09 11.12 -29.57
C ASP A 501 -31.53 10.67 -30.92
N GLN A 502 -30.21 10.76 -31.10
CA GLN A 502 -29.57 10.41 -32.36
C GLN A 502 -29.74 8.92 -32.75
N GLN A 503 -29.78 8.04 -31.78
CA GLN A 503 -29.85 6.59 -32.00
C GLN A 503 -31.31 6.08 -32.06
N PHE A 504 -32.17 6.62 -31.21
CA PHE A 504 -33.51 6.10 -30.98
C PHE A 504 -34.63 6.97 -31.55
N GLY A 505 -34.35 8.23 -31.92
CA GLY A 505 -35.38 9.24 -32.24
C GLY A 505 -36.36 8.82 -33.32
N GLU A 506 -35.90 8.28 -34.44
CA GLU A 506 -36.79 7.82 -35.54
C GLU A 506 -37.70 6.68 -35.10
N ARG A 507 -37.14 5.68 -34.38
CA ARG A 507 -37.92 4.56 -33.87
C ARG A 507 -38.91 4.97 -32.77
N ALA A 508 -38.54 5.94 -31.95
CA ALA A 508 -39.43 6.52 -30.94
C ALA A 508 -40.62 7.26 -31.58
N LYS A 509 -40.38 8.05 -32.65
CA LYS A 509 -41.45 8.71 -33.44
C LYS A 509 -42.38 7.71 -34.09
N GLU A 510 -41.90 6.54 -34.54
CA GLU A 510 -42.79 5.47 -35.03
C GLU A 510 -43.70 4.93 -33.93
N ILE A 511 -43.19 4.73 -32.70
CA ILE A 511 -44.03 4.32 -31.56
C ILE A 511 -45.09 5.39 -31.29
N LEU A 512 -44.72 6.66 -31.23
CA LEU A 512 -45.63 7.77 -31.01
C LEU A 512 -46.71 7.86 -32.10
N ALA A 513 -46.36 7.62 -33.37
CA ALA A 513 -47.30 7.60 -34.46
C ALA A 513 -48.34 6.45 -34.34
N ARG A 514 -47.91 5.28 -33.86
CA ARG A 514 -48.81 4.11 -33.65
C ARG A 514 -49.71 4.21 -32.42
N LEU A 515 -49.37 5.10 -31.48
CA LEU A 515 -50.15 5.33 -30.27
C LEU A 515 -51.30 6.34 -30.49
N ARG A 516 -51.18 7.17 -31.52
CA ARG A 516 -52.23 8.12 -31.98
C ARG A 516 -53.34 7.36 -32.67
#